data_71556f09ac232cfb61c392aaaf35677d
#
_entry.id   71556f09ac232cfb61c392aaaf35677d
#
_cell.length_a   1.000
_cell.length_b   1.000
_cell.length_c   1.000
_cell.angle_alpha   90.00
_cell.angle_beta   90.00
_cell.angle_gamma   90.00
#
_symmetry.space_group_name_H-M   'P 1'
#
loop_
_entity.id
_entity.type
_entity.pdbx_description
1 polymer ?
#
loop_
_entity_poly.entity_id
_entity_poly.type
_entity_poly.pdbx_seq_one_letter_code
_entity_poly.pdbx_strand_id
1 'polypeptide(L)'
;MIEDVKLDYDLSVFLDADYEQHHGSCISYQTVEQKDIHEKAGGFPKTYTEDNTKIQQLWFEDGEVDYQILGDQLKMEVITVSTILQPPGNTVTLHRDTFYQFKLSYPDDPRTKVRANIYLQDWEPGHVLHYQDENLDWQSDSHWSAGEGYLWD
;
A
#
# COMPACT_ATOMS: atom_id res chain seq x y z
N MET A 1 -4.16 -13.16 -6.78
CA MET A 1 -4.88 -13.79 -5.62
C MET A 1 -5.07 -12.72 -4.55
N ILE A 2 -6.24 -12.66 -3.91
CA ILE A 2 -6.49 -11.77 -2.75
C ILE A 2 -6.82 -12.67 -1.58
N GLU A 3 -6.17 -12.48 -0.46
CA GLU A 3 -6.33 -13.27 0.76
C GLU A 3 -6.49 -12.33 1.96
N ASP A 4 -7.52 -12.56 2.78
CA ASP A 4 -7.73 -11.83 4.03
C ASP A 4 -6.63 -12.17 5.02
N VAL A 5 -6.11 -11.15 5.70
CA VAL A 5 -5.11 -11.31 6.75
C VAL A 5 -5.48 -10.49 7.97
N LYS A 6 -4.95 -10.90 9.10
CA LYS A 6 -5.05 -10.15 10.36
C LYS A 6 -3.69 -10.11 11.02
N LEU A 7 -3.24 -8.89 11.32
CA LEU A 7 -2.00 -8.63 12.00
C LEU A 7 -2.28 -8.33 13.48
N ASP A 8 -1.70 -9.11 14.37
CA ASP A 8 -1.68 -8.88 15.82
C ASP A 8 -0.32 -8.25 16.19
N TYR A 9 -0.23 -6.94 16.02
CA TYR A 9 0.97 -6.15 16.23
C TYR A 9 0.62 -4.83 16.93
N ASP A 10 1.55 -4.27 17.68
CA ASP A 10 1.36 -2.93 18.25
C ASP A 10 1.40 -1.87 17.14
N LEU A 11 0.22 -1.42 16.73
CA LEU A 11 0.06 -0.46 15.64
C LEU A 11 0.43 0.97 16.04
N SER A 12 0.68 1.25 17.34
CA SER A 12 1.00 2.60 17.82
C SER A 12 2.28 3.14 17.18
N VAL A 13 3.25 2.28 16.88
CA VAL A 13 4.48 2.67 16.17
C VAL A 13 4.20 3.38 14.84
N PHE A 14 3.15 2.99 14.15
CA PHE A 14 2.72 3.59 12.90
C PHE A 14 1.82 4.82 13.12
N LEU A 15 0.91 4.74 14.10
CA LEU A 15 -0.08 5.79 14.37
C LEU A 15 0.53 7.03 15.02
N ASP A 16 1.57 6.86 15.85
CA ASP A 16 2.24 7.93 16.58
C ASP A 16 3.40 8.55 15.77
N ALA A 17 3.68 8.06 14.56
CA ALA A 17 4.74 8.57 13.72
C ALA A 17 4.42 9.99 13.18
N ASP A 18 5.47 10.77 12.93
CA ASP A 18 5.34 12.13 12.40
C ASP A 18 5.16 12.13 10.88
N TYR A 19 3.94 12.33 10.44
CA TYR A 19 3.58 12.43 9.02
C TYR A 19 3.68 13.86 8.45
N GLU A 20 3.82 14.88 9.28
CA GLU A 20 3.71 16.30 8.87
C GLU A 20 4.72 16.72 7.80
N GLN A 21 5.88 16.07 7.76
CA GLN A 21 6.96 16.39 6.83
C GLN A 21 6.93 15.56 5.53
N HIS A 22 5.97 14.65 5.37
CA HIS A 22 6.01 13.61 4.35
C HIS A 22 4.84 13.69 3.36
N HIS A 23 4.64 14.87 2.77
CA HIS A 23 3.57 15.11 1.81
C HIS A 23 3.92 14.62 0.40
N GLY A 24 2.94 14.05 -0.29
CA GLY A 24 3.05 13.60 -1.66
C GLY A 24 1.68 13.42 -2.31
N SER A 25 1.71 12.81 -3.47
CA SER A 25 0.52 12.36 -4.19
C SER A 25 0.74 10.95 -4.71
N CYS A 26 -0.27 10.09 -4.65
CA CYS A 26 -0.15 8.72 -5.15
C CYS A 26 -0.05 8.61 -6.68
N ILE A 27 -0.18 9.72 -7.41
CA ILE A 27 0.12 9.77 -8.86
C ILE A 27 1.52 10.32 -9.17
N SER A 28 2.30 10.69 -8.16
CA SER A 28 3.68 11.16 -8.35
C SER A 28 4.61 9.98 -8.61
N TYR A 29 5.56 10.18 -9.53
CA TYR A 29 6.58 9.19 -9.84
C TYR A 29 7.94 9.62 -9.29
N GLN A 30 8.69 8.65 -8.78
CA GLN A 30 10.04 8.91 -8.27
C GLN A 30 11.05 9.11 -9.40
N THR A 31 10.83 8.45 -10.55
CA THR A 31 11.72 8.50 -11.70
C THR A 31 10.94 8.52 -13.01
N VAL A 32 11.59 9.00 -14.08
CA VAL A 32 11.03 8.96 -15.44
C VAL A 32 10.82 7.52 -15.91
N GLU A 33 11.71 6.60 -15.53
CA GLU A 33 11.60 5.19 -15.87
C GLU A 33 10.36 4.55 -15.22
N GLN A 34 10.11 4.83 -13.93
CA GLN A 34 8.90 4.37 -13.25
C GLN A 34 7.63 4.86 -13.97
N LYS A 35 7.63 6.13 -14.37
CA LYS A 35 6.54 6.73 -15.14
C LYS A 35 6.31 5.98 -16.45
N ASP A 36 7.36 5.76 -17.22
CA ASP A 36 7.29 5.09 -18.53
C ASP A 36 6.75 3.66 -18.41
N ILE A 37 7.19 2.92 -17.38
CA ILE A 37 6.70 1.56 -17.09
C ILE A 37 5.21 1.60 -16.78
N HIS A 38 4.78 2.52 -15.91
CA HIS A 38 3.39 2.63 -15.51
C HIS A 38 2.48 3.11 -16.66
N GLU A 39 2.92 4.08 -17.45
CA GLU A 39 2.17 4.55 -18.63
C GLU A 39 1.98 3.45 -19.68
N LYS A 40 2.98 2.59 -19.88
CA LYS A 40 2.87 1.41 -20.74
C LYS A 40 1.88 0.37 -20.21
N ALA A 41 1.69 0.31 -18.90
CA ALA A 41 0.71 -0.55 -18.24
C ALA A 41 -0.71 0.06 -18.18
N GLY A 42 -0.93 1.23 -18.79
CA GLY A 42 -2.22 1.90 -18.86
C GLY A 42 -2.29 3.27 -18.17
N GLY A 43 -1.31 3.60 -17.32
CA GLY A 43 -1.25 4.87 -16.60
C GLY A 43 -2.37 5.07 -15.59
N PHE A 44 -2.49 6.29 -15.08
CA PHE A 44 -3.61 6.68 -14.22
C PHE A 44 -4.76 7.28 -15.04
N PRO A 45 -6.03 7.02 -14.68
CA PRO A 45 -7.15 7.74 -15.23
C PRO A 45 -6.98 9.26 -15.09
N LYS A 46 -7.37 10.02 -16.13
CA LYS A 46 -7.18 11.49 -16.16
C LYS A 46 -8.01 12.26 -15.12
N THR A 47 -8.92 11.59 -14.44
CA THR A 47 -9.71 12.17 -13.34
C THR A 47 -8.90 12.36 -12.05
N TYR A 48 -7.77 11.68 -11.93
CA TYR A 48 -6.85 11.85 -10.81
C TYR A 48 -5.92 13.03 -11.03
N THR A 49 -5.80 13.85 -10.02
CA THR A 49 -4.95 15.04 -9.96
C THR A 49 -4.14 15.02 -8.67
N GLU A 50 -3.08 15.81 -8.58
CA GLU A 50 -2.35 15.95 -7.33
C GLU A 50 -3.23 16.46 -6.18
N ASP A 51 -4.27 17.24 -6.49
CA ASP A 51 -5.16 17.81 -5.47
C ASP A 51 -6.15 16.81 -4.87
N ASN A 52 -6.53 15.75 -5.58
CA ASN A 52 -7.46 14.74 -5.08
C ASN A 52 -6.82 13.40 -4.71
N THR A 53 -5.49 13.32 -4.75
CA THR A 53 -4.71 12.12 -4.47
C THR A 53 -3.58 12.36 -3.45
N LYS A 54 -3.75 13.35 -2.60
CA LYS A 54 -2.77 13.69 -1.56
C LYS A 54 -2.64 12.56 -0.55
N ILE A 55 -1.41 12.25 -0.22
CA ILE A 55 -1.04 11.29 0.82
C ILE A 55 0.12 11.82 1.64
N GLN A 56 0.28 11.27 2.83
CA GLN A 56 1.51 11.36 3.59
C GLN A 56 2.03 9.94 3.75
N GLN A 57 3.29 9.70 3.40
CA GLN A 57 3.87 8.37 3.39
C GLN A 57 5.16 8.34 4.20
N LEU A 58 5.28 7.35 5.07
CA LEU A 58 6.49 7.05 5.84
C LEU A 58 7.00 5.65 5.49
N TRP A 59 8.32 5.50 5.53
CA TRP A 59 9.02 4.23 5.42
C TRP A 59 9.64 3.89 6.77
N PHE A 60 9.56 2.63 7.15
CA PHE A 60 10.09 2.12 8.42
C PHE A 60 11.18 1.11 8.14
N GLU A 61 12.32 1.29 8.80
CA GLU A 61 13.44 0.36 8.72
C GLU A 61 13.24 -0.83 9.68
N ASP A 62 13.92 -1.94 9.39
CA ASP A 62 13.99 -3.04 10.33
C ASP A 62 14.72 -2.59 11.61
N GLY A 63 14.05 -2.77 12.74
CA GLY A 63 14.48 -2.23 14.04
C GLY A 63 13.62 -1.05 14.53
N GLU A 64 13.01 -0.26 13.65
CA GLU A 64 11.90 0.64 14.01
C GLU A 64 10.60 -0.17 14.13
N VAL A 65 10.41 -1.11 13.23
CA VAL A 65 9.40 -2.18 13.29
C VAL A 65 10.08 -3.52 13.12
N ASP A 66 9.56 -4.55 13.77
CA ASP A 66 10.15 -5.89 13.73
C ASP A 66 9.68 -6.64 12.48
N TYR A 67 10.53 -6.69 11.44
CA TYR A 67 10.26 -7.35 10.18
C TYR A 67 10.06 -8.87 10.35
N GLN A 68 10.73 -9.49 11.35
CA GLN A 68 10.57 -10.91 11.60
C GLN A 68 9.18 -11.23 12.17
N ILE A 69 8.72 -10.47 13.17
CA ILE A 69 7.37 -10.64 13.75
C ILE A 69 6.30 -10.42 12.68
N LEU A 70 6.43 -9.36 11.86
CA LEU A 70 5.50 -9.10 10.77
C LEU A 70 5.50 -10.26 9.76
N GLY A 71 6.68 -10.73 9.37
CA GLY A 71 6.85 -11.82 8.42
C GLY A 71 6.26 -13.15 8.91
N ASP A 72 6.47 -13.47 10.18
CA ASP A 72 5.95 -14.70 10.79
C ASP A 72 4.41 -14.71 10.80
N GLN A 73 3.79 -13.57 11.11
CA GLN A 73 2.33 -13.45 11.11
C GLN A 73 1.73 -13.46 9.70
N LEU A 74 2.36 -12.76 8.76
CA LEU A 74 1.91 -12.65 7.37
C LEU A 74 2.37 -13.83 6.51
N LYS A 75 3.21 -14.74 7.04
CA LYS A 75 3.80 -15.90 6.36
C LYS A 75 4.57 -15.50 5.08
N MET A 76 5.31 -14.42 5.16
CA MET A 76 6.10 -13.89 4.05
C MET A 76 7.42 -13.29 4.55
N GLU A 77 8.41 -13.16 3.68
CA GLU A 77 9.59 -12.36 3.99
C GLU A 77 9.26 -10.88 3.80
N VAL A 78 9.40 -10.09 4.84
CA VAL A 78 9.21 -8.65 4.79
C VAL A 78 10.48 -7.99 4.27
N ILE A 79 10.36 -7.22 3.20
CA ILE A 79 11.48 -6.50 2.56
C ILE A 79 11.39 -5.01 2.80
N THR A 80 10.18 -4.47 2.79
CA THR A 80 9.93 -3.06 3.05
C THR A 80 8.62 -2.87 3.79
N VAL A 81 8.59 -1.88 4.67
CA VAL A 81 7.38 -1.45 5.37
C VAL A 81 7.18 0.04 5.13
N SER A 82 5.99 0.40 4.72
CA SER A 82 5.58 1.80 4.63
C SER A 82 4.15 1.99 5.09
N THR A 83 3.84 3.18 5.56
CA THR A 83 2.48 3.58 5.90
C THR A 83 2.03 4.73 5.04
N ILE A 84 0.74 4.80 4.79
CA ILE A 84 0.09 5.89 4.07
C ILE A 84 -1.00 6.45 4.95
N LEU A 85 -0.90 7.75 5.24
CA LEU A 85 -2.00 8.53 5.78
C LEU A 85 -2.70 9.23 4.60
N GLN A 86 -3.99 8.93 4.44
CA GLN A 86 -4.83 9.53 3.41
C GLN A 86 -5.70 10.62 4.03
N PRO A 87 -5.49 11.90 3.70
CA PRO A 87 -6.33 12.98 4.23
C PRO A 87 -7.78 12.87 3.71
N PRO A 88 -8.78 13.35 4.46
CA PRO A 88 -10.17 13.38 4.01
C PRO A 88 -10.33 14.03 2.63
N GLY A 89 -11.22 13.49 1.80
CA GLY A 89 -11.47 14.00 0.45
C GLY A 89 -10.44 13.62 -0.60
N ASN A 90 -9.45 12.80 -0.24
CA ASN A 90 -8.45 12.28 -1.17
C ASN A 90 -8.67 10.79 -1.44
N THR A 91 -8.16 10.31 -2.55
CA THR A 91 -8.22 8.90 -2.93
C THR A 91 -6.83 8.34 -3.21
N VAL A 92 -6.59 7.12 -2.79
CA VAL A 92 -5.51 6.31 -3.36
C VAL A 92 -6.03 5.78 -4.70
N THR A 93 -5.29 6.06 -5.76
CA THR A 93 -5.73 5.80 -7.13
C THR A 93 -5.89 4.31 -7.40
N LEU A 94 -6.82 3.96 -8.27
CA LEU A 94 -6.83 2.64 -8.88
C LEU A 94 -5.53 2.44 -9.65
N HIS A 95 -4.77 1.43 -9.28
CA HIS A 95 -3.49 1.09 -9.91
C HIS A 95 -3.19 -0.41 -9.79
N ARG A 96 -2.21 -0.83 -10.54
CA ARG A 96 -1.58 -2.14 -10.37
C ARG A 96 -0.20 -1.95 -9.79
N ASP A 97 0.15 -2.72 -8.77
CA ASP A 97 1.48 -2.69 -8.20
C ASP A 97 2.53 -3.23 -9.19
N THR A 98 3.54 -2.43 -9.44
CA THR A 98 4.65 -2.82 -10.33
C THR A 98 5.84 -3.38 -9.55
N PHE A 99 5.83 -3.28 -8.22
CA PHE A 99 6.95 -3.63 -7.34
C PHE A 99 8.28 -3.00 -7.78
N TYR A 100 8.22 -1.77 -8.25
CA TYR A 100 9.34 -1.09 -8.89
C TYR A 100 10.57 -1.01 -7.99
N GLN A 101 10.41 -0.57 -6.74
CA GLN A 101 11.52 -0.46 -5.78
C GLN A 101 12.15 -1.81 -5.47
N PHE A 102 11.33 -2.83 -5.29
CA PHE A 102 11.83 -4.19 -5.08
C PHE A 102 12.67 -4.66 -6.27
N LYS A 103 12.17 -4.46 -7.49
CA LYS A 103 12.88 -4.86 -8.72
C LYS A 103 14.20 -4.12 -8.93
N LEU A 104 14.32 -2.89 -8.45
CA LEU A 104 15.60 -2.17 -8.47
C LEU A 104 16.61 -2.78 -7.50
N SER A 105 16.18 -3.13 -6.30
CA SER A 105 17.06 -3.69 -5.26
C SER A 105 17.40 -5.15 -5.50
N TYR A 106 16.49 -5.91 -6.10
CA TYR A 106 16.59 -7.36 -6.31
C TYR A 106 16.15 -7.74 -7.74
N PRO A 107 16.87 -7.31 -8.79
CA PRO A 107 16.42 -7.45 -10.18
C PRO A 107 16.31 -8.91 -10.64
N ASP A 108 17.13 -9.80 -10.09
CA ASP A 108 17.19 -11.22 -10.45
C ASP A 108 16.45 -12.13 -9.47
N ASP A 109 15.70 -11.58 -8.53
CA ASP A 109 14.96 -12.38 -7.56
C ASP A 109 13.73 -13.03 -8.23
N PRO A 110 13.69 -14.37 -8.33
CA PRO A 110 12.61 -15.09 -9.02
C PRO A 110 11.36 -15.28 -8.17
N ARG A 111 11.40 -14.93 -6.88
CA ARG A 111 10.27 -15.16 -5.97
C ARG A 111 9.06 -14.33 -6.36
N THR A 112 7.88 -14.84 -6.07
CA THR A 112 6.63 -14.08 -6.20
C THR A 112 6.65 -12.89 -5.25
N LYS A 113 6.28 -11.72 -5.76
CA LYS A 113 6.15 -10.48 -4.98
C LYS A 113 4.70 -10.36 -4.53
N VAL A 114 4.53 -10.14 -3.24
CA VAL A 114 3.23 -10.00 -2.62
C VAL A 114 3.22 -8.69 -1.81
N ARG A 115 2.11 -8.01 -1.79
CA ARG A 115 1.88 -6.87 -0.92
C ARG A 115 0.86 -7.23 0.15
N ALA A 116 1.17 -6.88 1.40
CA ALA A 116 0.21 -6.83 2.49
C ALA A 116 -0.24 -5.39 2.69
N ASN A 117 -1.53 -5.13 2.63
CA ASN A 117 -2.11 -3.86 3.04
C ASN A 117 -2.92 -4.08 4.31
N ILE A 118 -2.49 -3.43 5.39
CA ILE A 118 -3.10 -3.57 6.72
C ILE A 118 -3.74 -2.23 7.10
N TYR A 119 -4.99 -2.27 7.52
CA TYR A 119 -5.69 -1.12 8.07
C TYR A 119 -5.19 -0.83 9.49
N LEU A 120 -4.68 0.36 9.72
CA LEU A 120 -4.12 0.75 11.01
C LEU A 120 -5.19 1.27 11.98
N GLN A 121 -6.37 1.62 11.48
CA GLN A 121 -7.49 2.16 12.24
C GLN A 121 -8.77 1.42 11.89
N ASP A 122 -9.73 1.41 12.82
CA ASP A 122 -11.07 0.92 12.53
C ASP A 122 -11.72 1.73 11.42
N TRP A 123 -12.59 1.09 10.68
CA TRP A 123 -13.33 1.72 9.59
C TRP A 123 -14.17 2.92 10.08
N GLU A 124 -14.19 3.97 9.30
CA GLU A 124 -15.05 5.13 9.48
C GLU A 124 -15.91 5.38 8.23
N PRO A 125 -17.12 5.94 8.39
CA PRO A 125 -17.99 6.26 7.28
C PRO A 125 -17.30 7.13 6.23
N GLY A 126 -17.36 6.70 4.97
CA GLY A 126 -16.74 7.38 3.83
C GLY A 126 -15.47 6.69 3.32
N HIS A 127 -14.90 5.74 4.06
CA HIS A 127 -13.82 4.92 3.58
C HIS A 127 -14.34 3.68 2.85
N VAL A 128 -13.85 3.44 1.66
CA VAL A 128 -14.16 2.25 0.86
C VAL A 128 -12.91 1.81 0.11
N LEU A 129 -12.61 0.54 0.16
CA LEU A 129 -11.65 -0.09 -0.73
C LEU A 129 -12.39 -0.68 -1.94
N HIS A 130 -11.94 -0.36 -3.15
CA HIS A 130 -12.37 -1.00 -4.37
C HIS A 130 -11.21 -1.76 -5.01
N TYR A 131 -11.46 -2.98 -5.43
CA TYR A 131 -10.46 -3.79 -6.11
C TYR A 131 -11.10 -4.69 -7.17
N GLN A 132 -10.30 -5.19 -8.09
CA GLN A 132 -10.72 -6.25 -9.01
C GLN A 132 -10.17 -7.58 -8.52
N ASP A 133 -11.02 -8.58 -8.44
CA ASP A 133 -10.61 -9.95 -8.11
C ASP A 133 -9.95 -10.65 -9.31
N GLU A 134 -9.62 -11.92 -9.15
CA GLU A 134 -8.98 -12.74 -10.17
C GLU A 134 -9.83 -12.97 -11.44
N ASN A 135 -11.15 -12.78 -11.34
CA ASN A 135 -12.09 -12.86 -12.47
C ASN A 135 -12.29 -11.50 -13.15
N LEU A 136 -11.59 -10.44 -12.66
CA LEU A 136 -11.77 -9.05 -13.07
C LEU A 136 -13.14 -8.45 -12.65
N ASP A 137 -13.82 -9.08 -11.70
CA ASP A 137 -15.04 -8.55 -11.14
C ASP A 137 -14.73 -7.50 -10.06
N TRP A 138 -15.50 -6.41 -10.06
CA TRP A 138 -15.35 -5.35 -9.07
C TRP A 138 -15.90 -5.77 -7.71
N GLN A 139 -15.05 -5.65 -6.71
CA GLN A 139 -15.36 -5.87 -5.30
C GLN A 139 -15.20 -4.57 -4.52
N SER A 140 -15.88 -4.50 -3.39
CA SER A 140 -15.77 -3.37 -2.45
C SER A 140 -15.72 -3.89 -1.05
N ASP A 141 -14.87 -3.29 -0.23
CA ASP A 141 -14.82 -3.57 1.19
C ASP A 141 -14.96 -2.29 2.03
N SER A 142 -15.53 -2.49 3.22
CA SER A 142 -15.73 -1.49 4.26
C SER A 142 -15.99 -2.21 5.58
N HIS A 143 -16.03 -1.46 6.71
CA HIS A 143 -16.31 -2.01 8.04
C HIS A 143 -15.21 -2.92 8.60
N TRP A 144 -13.96 -2.71 8.17
CA TRP A 144 -12.80 -3.40 8.74
C TRP A 144 -12.48 -2.95 10.16
N SER A 145 -11.75 -3.78 10.89
CA SER A 145 -11.12 -3.43 12.16
C SER A 145 -9.61 -3.19 11.97
N ALA A 146 -9.02 -2.41 12.86
CA ALA A 146 -7.57 -2.22 12.89
C ALA A 146 -6.84 -3.57 12.95
N GLY A 147 -5.77 -3.70 12.19
CA GLY A 147 -5.01 -4.94 12.02
C GLY A 147 -5.53 -5.88 10.93
N GLU A 148 -6.76 -5.71 10.45
CA GLU A 148 -7.26 -6.46 9.29
C GLU A 148 -6.69 -5.90 7.99
N GLY A 149 -6.67 -6.72 6.94
CA GLY A 149 -6.14 -6.32 5.65
C GLY A 149 -6.12 -7.44 4.63
N TYR A 150 -5.37 -7.24 3.56
CA TYR A 150 -5.29 -8.15 2.43
C TYR A 150 -3.85 -8.38 1.99
N LEU A 151 -3.58 -9.63 1.56
CA LEU A 151 -2.44 -9.97 0.71
C LEU A 151 -2.89 -9.99 -0.75
N TRP A 152 -2.06 -9.45 -1.63
CA TRP A 152 -2.22 -9.59 -3.09
C TRP A 152 -0.90 -9.63 -3.84
N ASP A 153 -0.89 -10.27 -5.00
CA ASP A 153 0.20 -10.38 -5.95
C ASP A 153 -0.04 -9.54 -7.23
#